data_586515108d687e1e65d1efa2bee45f12
#
_entry.id   586515108d687e1e65d1efa2bee45f12
#
_cell.length_a   1.000
_cell.length_b   1.000
_cell.length_c   1.000
_cell.angle_alpha   90.00
_cell.angle_beta   90.00
_cell.angle_gamma   90.00
#
_symmetry.space_group_name_H-M   'P 1'
#
loop_
_entity.id
_entity.type
_entity.pdbx_description
1 polymer ?
#
loop_
_entity_poly.entity_id
_entity_poly.type
_entity_poly.pdbx_seq_one_letter_code
_entity_poly.pdbx_strand_id
1 'polypeptide(L)' 'SARYFSSVIKEKSGSSALQWIIQNVITEAKYLLDNTDLSIKEITTKLNFPTQSFFGKYFKQYVGISPKEYRNKLIKQ' A
#
# COMPACT_ATOMS: atom_id res chain seq x y z
N SER A 1 -16.18 0.41 7.53
CA SER A 1 -16.25 -0.10 8.89
C SER A 1 -15.85 -1.57 8.94
N ALA A 2 -15.54 -2.05 10.13
CA ALA A 2 -15.14 -3.43 10.32
C ALA A 2 -16.25 -4.39 9.90
N ARG A 3 -17.48 -4.01 10.15
CA ARG A 3 -18.62 -4.84 9.79
C ARG A 3 -18.75 -4.98 8.27
N TYR A 4 -18.62 -3.88 7.57
CA TYR A 4 -18.68 -3.88 6.11
C TYR A 4 -17.56 -4.75 5.55
N PHE A 5 -16.37 -4.57 6.08
CA PHE A 5 -15.20 -5.32 5.64
C PHE A 5 -15.43 -6.82 5.80
N SER A 6 -15.93 -7.24 6.94
CA SER A 6 -16.21 -8.65 7.20
C SER A 6 -17.23 -9.21 6.21
N SER A 7 -18.25 -8.42 5.91
CA SER A 7 -19.30 -8.83 4.96
C SER A 7 -18.72 -9.05 3.57
N VAL A 8 -17.85 -8.15 3.13
CA VAL A 8 -17.21 -8.27 1.83
C VAL A 8 -16.35 -9.52 1.76
N ILE A 9 -15.61 -9.80 2.82
CA ILE A 9 -14.76 -10.99 2.88
C ILE A 9 -15.58 -12.26 2.76
N LYS A 10 -16.73 -12.30 3.41
CA LYS A 10 -17.59 -13.48 3.39
C LYS A 10 -18.17 -13.75 2.01
N GLU A 11 -18.44 -12.71 1.26
CA GLU A 11 -19.06 -12.83 -0.05
C GLU A 11 -18.07 -13.23 -1.14
N LYS A 12 -16.78 -13.08 -0.90
CA LYS A 12 -15.77 -13.36 -1.88
C LYS A 12 -14.93 -14.53 -1.43
N SER A 13 -14.27 -15.18 -2.38
CA SER A 13 -13.31 -16.23 -2.04
C SER A 13 -12.16 -15.60 -1.25
N GLY A 14 -11.44 -16.42 -0.49
CA GLY A 14 -10.32 -15.92 0.31
C GLY A 14 -9.29 -15.15 -0.52
N SER A 15 -8.95 -15.65 -1.71
CA SER A 15 -7.98 -15.00 -2.56
C SER A 15 -8.49 -13.65 -3.06
N SER A 16 -9.77 -13.54 -3.38
CA SER A 16 -10.36 -12.27 -3.82
C SER A 16 -10.36 -11.24 -2.69
N ALA A 17 -10.68 -11.69 -1.48
CA ALA A 17 -10.66 -10.81 -0.32
C ALA A 17 -9.26 -10.28 -0.04
N LEU A 18 -8.28 -11.15 -0.11
CA LEU A 18 -6.89 -10.77 0.10
C LEU A 18 -6.43 -9.77 -0.97
N GLN A 19 -6.79 -10.02 -2.22
CA GLN A 19 -6.46 -9.11 -3.31
C GLN A 19 -7.07 -7.73 -3.08
N TRP A 20 -8.30 -7.69 -2.60
CA TRP A 20 -8.97 -6.43 -2.31
C TRP A 20 -8.23 -5.64 -1.22
N ILE A 21 -7.79 -6.34 -0.16
CA ILE A 21 -7.04 -5.71 0.92
C ILE A 21 -5.72 -5.14 0.37
N ILE A 22 -5.00 -5.92 -0.42
CA ILE A 22 -3.74 -5.51 -0.99
C ILE A 22 -3.92 -4.27 -1.85
N GLN A 23 -4.95 -4.26 -2.70
CA GLN A 23 -5.21 -3.13 -3.57
C GLN A 23 -5.49 -1.85 -2.77
N ASN A 24 -6.22 -1.97 -1.66
CA ASN A 24 -6.50 -0.81 -0.82
C ASN A 24 -5.23 -0.27 -0.17
N VAL A 25 -4.37 -1.15 0.33
CA VAL A 25 -3.12 -0.73 0.95
C VAL A 25 -2.21 -0.06 -0.09
N ILE A 26 -2.10 -0.65 -1.26
CA ILE A 26 -1.25 -0.10 -2.32
C ILE A 26 -1.80 1.24 -2.81
N THR A 27 -3.11 1.37 -2.97
CA THR A 27 -3.73 2.63 -3.37
C THR A 27 -3.41 3.72 -2.36
N GLU A 28 -3.53 3.43 -1.07
CA GLU A 28 -3.21 4.39 -0.03
C GLU A 28 -1.73 4.76 -0.05
N ALA A 29 -0.85 3.77 -0.22
CA ALA A 29 0.59 4.02 -0.28
C ALA A 29 0.93 4.93 -1.46
N LYS A 30 0.36 4.65 -2.62
CA LYS A 30 0.59 5.48 -3.80
C LYS A 30 0.08 6.90 -3.58
N TYR A 31 -1.08 7.04 -2.96
CA TYR A 31 -1.64 8.35 -2.65
C TYR A 31 -0.67 9.17 -1.79
N LEU A 32 -0.15 8.56 -0.74
CA LEU A 32 0.77 9.25 0.16
C LEU A 32 2.08 9.59 -0.54
N LEU A 33 2.57 8.71 -1.40
CA LEU A 33 3.79 8.98 -2.17
C LEU A 33 3.58 10.11 -3.18
N ASP A 34 2.40 10.18 -3.78
CA ASP A 34 2.10 11.16 -4.82
C ASP A 34 1.75 12.53 -4.26
N ASN A 35 1.07 12.58 -3.13
CA ASN A 35 0.41 13.80 -2.68
C ASN A 35 0.93 14.38 -1.38
N THR A 36 1.97 13.79 -0.80
CA THR A 36 2.54 14.31 0.44
C THR A 36 4.06 14.33 0.36
N ASP A 37 4.68 15.07 1.29
CA ASP A 37 6.12 15.10 1.44
C ASP A 37 6.59 14.16 2.55
N LEU A 38 5.72 13.28 3.01
CA LEU A 38 6.09 12.33 4.04
C LEU A 38 7.25 11.45 3.56
N SER A 39 8.19 11.18 4.46
CA SER A 39 9.29 10.27 4.13
C SER A 39 8.75 8.85 3.97
N ILE A 40 9.54 8.00 3.34
CA ILE A 40 9.16 6.59 3.22
C ILE A 40 8.94 5.98 4.60
N LYS A 41 9.80 6.35 5.56
CA LYS A 41 9.68 5.88 6.94
C LYS A 41 8.34 6.34 7.56
N GLU A 42 8.00 7.59 7.35
CA GLU A 42 6.73 8.12 7.89
C GLU A 42 5.53 7.43 7.29
N ILE A 43 5.57 7.15 5.99
CA ILE A 43 4.50 6.42 5.31
C ILE A 43 4.40 5.00 5.87
N THR A 44 5.55 4.36 6.08
CA THR A 44 5.61 3.03 6.68
C THR A 44 4.86 2.99 8.01
N THR A 45 5.13 3.97 8.85
CA THR A 45 4.50 4.07 10.16
C THR A 45 3.00 4.35 10.04
N LYS A 46 2.65 5.27 9.14
CA LYS A 46 1.26 5.66 8.94
C LYS A 46 0.41 4.48 8.48
N LEU A 47 0.97 3.62 7.66
CA LEU A 47 0.28 2.44 7.13
C LEU A 47 0.40 1.22 8.05
N ASN A 48 1.07 1.39 9.19
CA ASN A 48 1.21 0.34 10.21
C ASN A 48 2.00 -0.88 9.76
N PHE A 49 2.98 -0.67 8.88
CA PHE A 49 3.93 -1.73 8.55
C PHE A 49 4.96 -1.88 9.67
N PRO A 50 5.43 -3.09 9.92
CA PRO A 50 6.38 -3.32 11.02
C PRO A 50 7.72 -2.63 10.83
N THR A 51 8.24 -2.57 9.59
CA THR A 51 9.50 -1.92 9.30
C THR A 51 9.45 -1.31 7.91
N GLN A 52 10.35 -0.36 7.67
CA GLN A 52 10.47 0.25 6.34
C GLN A 52 10.90 -0.79 5.29
N SER A 53 11.76 -1.71 5.69
CA SER A 53 12.21 -2.77 4.80
C SER A 53 11.04 -3.66 4.36
N PHE A 54 10.17 -3.99 5.29
CA PHE A 54 8.98 -4.80 4.99
C PHE A 54 8.07 -4.05 4.02
N PHE A 55 7.83 -2.78 4.30
CA PHE A 55 6.99 -1.96 3.42
C PHE A 55 7.58 -1.89 2.01
N GLY A 56 8.88 -1.66 1.92
CA GLY A 56 9.55 -1.57 0.62
C GLY A 56 9.38 -2.83 -0.20
N LYS A 57 9.56 -3.99 0.43
CA LYS A 57 9.41 -5.28 -0.26
C LYS A 57 7.96 -5.52 -0.67
N TYR A 58 7.03 -5.20 0.21
CA TYR A 58 5.60 -5.35 -0.07
C TYR A 58 5.20 -4.50 -1.27
N PHE A 59 5.57 -3.23 -1.24
CA PHE A 59 5.23 -2.30 -2.32
C PHE A 59 5.84 -2.78 -3.64
N LYS A 60 7.12 -3.14 -3.62
CA LYS A 60 7.79 -3.60 -4.84
C LYS A 60 7.17 -4.88 -5.40
N GLN A 61 6.74 -5.77 -4.52
CA GLN A 61 6.10 -7.02 -4.95
C GLN A 61 4.85 -6.76 -5.78
N TYR A 62 4.03 -5.79 -5.37
CA TYR A 62 2.73 -5.56 -6.01
C TYR A 62 2.74 -4.43 -7.03
N VAL A 63 3.72 -3.55 -6.99
CA VAL A 63 3.81 -2.42 -7.91
C VAL A 63 4.89 -2.62 -8.96
N GLY A 64 5.94 -3.36 -8.61
CA GLY A 64 7.03 -3.65 -9.51
C GLY A 64 8.28 -2.82 -9.30
N ILE A 65 8.17 -1.71 -8.58
CA ILE A 65 9.31 -0.86 -8.24
C ILE A 65 9.19 -0.46 -6.78
N SER A 66 10.29 0.02 -6.20
CA SER A 66 10.30 0.42 -4.78
C SER A 66 9.51 1.71 -4.59
N PRO A 67 9.09 2.00 -3.34
CA PRO A 67 8.42 3.27 -3.06
C PRO A 67 9.26 4.48 -3.44
N LYS A 68 10.56 4.42 -3.21
CA LYS A 68 11.45 5.52 -3.54
C LYS A 68 11.52 5.71 -5.05
N GLU A 69 11.65 4.63 -5.80
CA GLU A 69 11.66 4.68 -7.25
C GLU A 69 10.35 5.21 -7.79
N TYR A 70 9.25 4.78 -7.22
CA TYR A 70 7.93 5.25 -7.63
C TYR A 70 7.81 6.76 -7.45
N ARG A 71 8.22 7.27 -6.30
CA ARG A 71 8.16 8.72 -6.05
C ARG A 71 9.08 9.49 -6.98
N ASN A 72 10.30 8.99 -7.18
CA ASN A 72 11.26 9.66 -8.05
C ASN A 72 10.83 9.66 -9.51
N LYS A 73 10.15 8.60 -9.94
CA LYS A 73 9.64 8.51 -11.29
C LYS A 73 8.64 9.61 -11.57
N LEU A 74 7.78 9.91 -10.60
CA LEU A 74 6.82 11.00 -10.73
C LEU A 74 7.51 12.35 -10.84
N ILE A 75 8.56 12.55 -10.04
CA ILE A 75 9.29 13.81 -10.04
C ILE A 75 9.94 14.08 -11.39
N LYS A 76 10.41 13.02 -12.05
CA LYS A 76 11.09 13.16 -13.34
C LYS A 76 10.16 13.48 -14.49
N GLN A 77 8.89 13.36 -14.30
CA GLN A 77 7.91 13.72 -15.30
C GLN A 77 7.54 15.19 -15.17
#